data_f5dc178321e811a5c710123a64d1448d
#
_entry.id   f5dc178321e811a5c710123a64d1448d
#
_cell.length_a   1.000
_cell.length_b   1.000
_cell.length_c   1.000
_cell.angle_alpha   90.00
_cell.angle_beta   90.00
_cell.angle_gamma   90.00
#
_symmetry.space_group_name_H-M   'P 1'
#
loop_
_entity.id
_entity.type
_entity.pdbx_description
1 polymer ?
#
loop_
_entity_poly.entity_id
_entity_poly.type
_entity_poly.pdbx_seq_one_letter_code
_entity_poly.pdbx_strand_id
1 'polypeptide(L)'
;VGGKRESGGGPRWRRGQGGGGLGAGRKHAEDIACPHCGPVVWMGEDTGEEAYQDAVRWIRGGKLVAIKGIGGYQIVVKPDLQDAVRQLRECKGREKKPFAVMFADVDQIRQYVPVSSEEEELLTSAARPIVLIEGKAFSEEVDGCSPDVGAFLPYSPLHHRLVEDVGPLIVTSANRSSDPIAWDTSMVKPLGLPILDHDRPIETPLDDSVVRISAGKPLLVRRSRG
;
A
#
# COMPACT_ATOMS: atom_id res chain seq x y z
N VAL A 1 60.16 -0.30 18.07
CA VAL A 1 58.90 -0.58 18.76
C VAL A 1 57.78 -0.56 17.73
N GLY A 2 57.38 -1.76 17.28
CA GLY A 2 56.38 -1.95 16.20
C GLY A 2 54.98 -2.04 16.74
N GLY A 3 54.05 -1.27 16.21
CA GLY A 3 52.62 -1.43 16.43
C GLY A 3 51.98 -2.07 15.21
N LYS A 4 51.44 -3.28 15.36
CA LYS A 4 50.63 -4.00 14.37
C LYS A 4 49.24 -3.38 14.34
N ARG A 5 48.77 -3.01 13.15
CA ARG A 5 47.37 -2.68 12.90
C ARG A 5 46.62 -3.98 12.58
N GLU A 6 45.63 -4.30 13.39
CA GLU A 6 44.69 -5.37 13.12
C GLU A 6 43.60 -4.84 12.14
N SER A 7 43.45 -5.56 11.04
CA SER A 7 42.40 -5.34 10.05
C SER A 7 41.12 -6.02 10.50
N GLY A 8 40.09 -5.23 10.83
CA GLY A 8 38.75 -5.72 11.14
C GLY A 8 38.06 -6.26 9.89
N GLY A 9 37.81 -7.57 9.86
CA GLY A 9 37.02 -8.24 8.84
C GLY A 9 35.53 -8.00 9.09
N GLY A 10 34.86 -7.40 8.13
CA GLY A 10 33.41 -7.26 8.12
C GLY A 10 32.72 -8.62 7.92
N PRO A 11 31.44 -8.76 8.28
CA PRO A 11 30.72 -10.03 8.24
C PRO A 11 30.55 -10.53 6.81
N ARG A 12 31.06 -11.73 6.54
CA ARG A 12 30.85 -12.46 5.28
C ARG A 12 29.41 -13.00 5.24
N TRP A 13 28.62 -12.57 4.28
CA TRP A 13 27.35 -13.16 3.93
C TRP A 13 27.56 -14.58 3.41
N ARG A 14 27.15 -15.59 4.17
CA ARG A 14 27.10 -16.96 3.70
C ARG A 14 25.88 -17.14 2.80
N ARG A 15 26.14 -17.45 1.52
CA ARG A 15 25.11 -17.98 0.62
C ARG A 15 24.71 -19.37 1.11
N GLY A 16 23.49 -19.52 1.61
CA GLY A 16 22.88 -20.82 1.87
C GLY A 16 22.59 -21.52 0.54
N GLN A 17 23.17 -22.71 0.35
CA GLN A 17 22.82 -23.61 -0.74
C GLN A 17 21.44 -24.19 -0.43
N GLY A 18 20.40 -23.77 -1.16
CA GLY A 18 19.07 -24.33 -1.09
C GLY A 18 18.96 -25.54 -1.99
N GLY A 19 18.74 -26.71 -1.41
CA GLY A 19 18.37 -27.93 -2.10
C GLY A 19 16.98 -27.81 -2.73
N GLY A 20 16.83 -28.28 -3.98
CA GLY A 20 15.57 -28.27 -4.72
C GLY A 20 14.50 -29.16 -4.09
N GLY A 21 13.28 -28.65 -4.08
CA GLY A 21 12.06 -29.38 -3.78
C GLY A 21 10.92 -28.67 -4.49
N LEU A 22 10.37 -29.29 -5.53
CA LEU A 22 9.12 -28.92 -6.17
C LEU A 22 7.99 -29.11 -5.15
N GLY A 23 7.39 -28.03 -4.67
CA GLY A 23 6.25 -28.10 -3.76
C GLY A 23 5.60 -26.74 -3.54
N ALA A 24 4.35 -26.64 -3.97
CA ALA A 24 3.31 -25.70 -3.62
C ALA A 24 3.74 -24.30 -3.14
N GLY A 25 3.43 -23.27 -3.90
CA GLY A 25 3.78 -21.87 -3.67
C GLY A 25 3.65 -21.46 -2.20
N ARG A 26 4.76 -20.98 -1.64
CA ARG A 26 4.77 -20.37 -0.31
C ARG A 26 4.02 -19.04 -0.40
N LYS A 27 2.86 -19.01 0.22
CA LYS A 27 1.94 -17.86 0.22
C LYS A 27 2.10 -16.94 1.43
N HIS A 28 3.26 -16.88 2.08
CA HIS A 28 3.40 -16.09 3.30
C HIS A 28 4.59 -15.14 3.23
N ALA A 29 4.32 -13.86 3.52
CA ALA A 29 5.30 -12.81 3.67
C ALA A 29 6.29 -13.01 4.83
N GLU A 30 6.22 -14.11 5.55
CA GLU A 30 7.11 -14.50 6.64
C GLU A 30 8.58 -14.57 6.19
N ASP A 31 8.84 -14.88 4.93
CA ASP A 31 10.20 -14.95 4.37
C ASP A 31 10.82 -13.57 4.06
N ILE A 32 10.06 -12.49 4.16
CA ILE A 32 10.52 -11.14 3.79
C ILE A 32 11.01 -10.34 5.00
N ALA A 33 10.56 -10.67 6.20
CA ALA A 33 10.98 -10.03 7.44
C ALA A 33 11.80 -11.00 8.28
N CYS A 34 13.08 -10.70 8.48
CA CYS A 34 13.87 -11.41 9.46
C CYS A 34 13.25 -11.20 10.85
N PRO A 35 12.95 -12.26 11.63
CA PRO A 35 12.37 -12.11 12.96
C PRO A 35 13.28 -11.35 13.95
N HIS A 36 14.58 -11.19 13.63
CA HIS A 36 15.53 -10.44 14.45
C HIS A 36 15.85 -9.03 13.94
N CYS A 37 15.62 -8.74 12.62
CA CYS A 37 15.98 -7.46 12.04
C CYS A 37 14.93 -6.95 11.02
N GLY A 38 13.81 -7.64 10.85
CA GLY A 38 12.67 -7.17 10.06
C GLY A 38 11.90 -6.08 10.79
N PRO A 39 11.03 -5.33 10.07
CA PRO A 39 10.23 -4.29 10.69
C PRO A 39 9.28 -4.91 11.73
N VAL A 40 9.26 -4.32 12.91
CA VAL A 40 8.26 -4.63 13.92
C VAL A 40 7.02 -3.83 13.63
N VAL A 41 5.87 -4.50 13.53
CA VAL A 41 4.57 -3.83 13.39
C VAL A 41 3.84 -3.85 14.73
N TRP A 42 3.00 -2.83 14.98
CA TRP A 42 2.13 -2.77 16.16
C TRP A 42 0.83 -2.02 15.87
N MET A 43 -0.21 -2.35 16.64
CA MET A 43 -1.49 -1.66 16.64
C MET A 43 -2.03 -1.57 18.07
N GLY A 44 -2.02 -0.39 18.66
CA GLY A 44 -2.30 -0.24 20.08
C GLY A 44 -1.22 -0.89 20.95
N GLU A 45 -1.60 -1.90 21.74
CA GLU A 45 -0.69 -2.69 22.58
C GLU A 45 -0.21 -3.98 21.90
N ASP A 46 -0.90 -4.41 20.84
CA ASP A 46 -0.58 -5.62 20.09
C ASP A 46 0.62 -5.41 19.17
N THR A 47 1.43 -6.45 18.98
CA THR A 47 2.64 -6.41 18.16
C THR A 47 2.74 -7.61 17.21
N GLY A 48 3.54 -7.45 16.14
CA GLY A 48 3.83 -8.55 15.22
C GLY A 48 2.58 -9.07 14.50
N GLU A 49 2.45 -10.39 14.46
CA GLU A 49 1.35 -11.05 13.75
C GLU A 49 -0.02 -10.73 14.36
N GLU A 50 -0.12 -10.59 15.67
CA GLU A 50 -1.37 -10.28 16.36
C GLU A 50 -1.89 -8.90 15.94
N ALA A 51 -1.05 -7.87 15.96
CA ALA A 51 -1.36 -6.53 15.48
C ALA A 51 -1.82 -6.53 14.01
N TYR A 52 -1.14 -7.31 13.16
CA TYR A 52 -1.51 -7.46 11.77
C TYR A 52 -2.88 -8.11 11.60
N GLN A 53 -3.15 -9.22 12.29
CA GLN A 53 -4.44 -9.92 12.22
C GLN A 53 -5.59 -9.08 12.77
N ASP A 54 -5.34 -8.24 13.74
CA ASP A 54 -6.32 -7.27 14.24
C ASP A 54 -6.67 -6.25 13.16
N ALA A 55 -5.68 -5.70 12.47
CA ALA A 55 -5.90 -4.79 11.35
C ALA A 55 -6.74 -5.47 10.24
N VAL A 56 -6.41 -6.72 9.87
CA VAL A 56 -7.18 -7.51 8.89
C VAL A 56 -8.63 -7.71 9.34
N ARG A 57 -8.87 -8.08 10.61
CA ARG A 57 -10.22 -8.24 11.14
C ARG A 57 -11.02 -6.94 11.08
N TRP A 58 -10.39 -5.81 11.43
CA TRP A 58 -11.03 -4.52 11.42
C TRP A 58 -11.40 -4.06 10.01
N ILE A 59 -10.48 -4.21 9.05
CA ILE A 59 -10.73 -3.87 7.65
C ILE A 59 -11.86 -4.73 7.06
N ARG A 60 -11.84 -6.05 7.31
CA ARG A 60 -12.91 -6.97 6.89
C ARG A 60 -14.26 -6.63 7.53
N GLY A 61 -14.24 -6.14 8.75
CA GLY A 61 -15.43 -5.68 9.48
C GLY A 61 -15.90 -4.28 9.11
N GLY A 62 -15.32 -3.64 8.09
CA GLY A 62 -15.73 -2.30 7.62
C GLY A 62 -15.22 -1.14 8.47
N LYS A 63 -14.18 -1.35 9.28
CA LYS A 63 -13.51 -0.26 9.99
C LYS A 63 -12.45 0.39 9.10
N LEU A 64 -12.32 1.69 9.20
CA LEU A 64 -11.18 2.40 8.65
C LEU A 64 -9.95 2.11 9.50
N VAL A 65 -8.86 1.72 8.86
CA VAL A 65 -7.57 1.52 9.53
C VAL A 65 -6.52 2.40 8.86
N ALA A 66 -5.75 3.11 9.66
CA ALA A 66 -4.58 3.82 9.16
C ALA A 66 -3.38 2.85 9.16
N ILE A 67 -2.62 2.83 8.08
CA ILE A 67 -1.39 2.05 7.97
C ILE A 67 -0.23 2.97 7.66
N LYS A 68 0.95 2.64 8.14
CA LYS A 68 2.17 3.36 7.75
C LYS A 68 2.68 2.84 6.42
N GLY A 69 2.72 3.71 5.42
CA GLY A 69 3.31 3.43 4.11
C GLY A 69 4.76 3.85 4.02
N ILE A 70 5.33 3.78 2.81
CA ILE A 70 6.73 4.19 2.56
C ILE A 70 6.89 5.71 2.64
N GLY A 71 5.94 6.47 2.08
CA GLY A 71 6.01 7.93 1.97
C GLY A 71 5.04 8.68 2.88
N GLY A 72 4.26 7.99 3.70
CA GLY A 72 3.25 8.60 4.58
C GLY A 72 2.26 7.57 5.09
N TYR A 73 1.42 8.01 6.02
CA TYR A 73 0.31 7.20 6.50
C TYR A 73 -0.83 7.21 5.49
N GLN A 74 -1.51 6.08 5.38
CA GLN A 74 -2.62 5.85 4.46
C GLN A 74 -3.81 5.26 5.22
N ILE A 75 -5.02 5.61 4.81
CA ILE A 75 -6.24 4.97 5.31
C ILE A 75 -6.63 3.89 4.32
N VAL A 76 -6.93 2.71 4.84
CA VAL A 76 -7.36 1.55 4.06
C VAL A 76 -8.76 1.12 4.45
N VAL A 77 -9.55 0.71 3.44
CA VAL A 77 -10.92 0.22 3.60
C VAL A 77 -11.31 -0.62 2.38
N LYS A 78 -12.25 -1.55 2.56
CA LYS A 78 -12.80 -2.33 1.44
C LYS A 78 -13.72 -1.49 0.55
N PRO A 79 -13.58 -1.55 -0.79
CA PRO A 79 -14.41 -0.77 -1.72
C PRO A 79 -15.87 -1.26 -1.81
N ASP A 80 -16.15 -2.51 -1.44
CA ASP A 80 -17.48 -3.13 -1.46
C ASP A 80 -18.34 -2.80 -0.22
N LEU A 81 -17.75 -2.24 0.84
CA LEU A 81 -18.44 -1.87 2.08
C LEU A 81 -18.86 -0.39 2.05
N GLN A 82 -20.05 -0.12 1.49
CA GLN A 82 -20.55 1.24 1.22
C GLN A 82 -20.53 2.17 2.45
N ASP A 83 -20.93 1.65 3.62
CA ASP A 83 -20.94 2.45 4.85
C ASP A 83 -19.52 2.88 5.27
N ALA A 84 -18.55 1.98 5.11
CA ALA A 84 -17.16 2.27 5.40
C ALA A 84 -16.58 3.30 4.41
N VAL A 85 -16.96 3.23 3.14
CA VAL A 85 -16.55 4.22 2.12
C VAL A 85 -17.15 5.59 2.43
N ARG A 86 -18.42 5.66 2.85
CA ARG A 86 -19.04 6.93 3.30
C ARG A 86 -18.32 7.52 4.50
N GLN A 87 -18.01 6.70 5.52
CA GLN A 87 -17.21 7.14 6.66
C GLN A 87 -15.83 7.67 6.24
N LEU A 88 -15.19 7.02 5.25
CA LEU A 88 -13.93 7.51 4.70
C LEU A 88 -14.09 8.89 4.06
N ARG A 89 -15.16 9.12 3.29
CA ARG A 89 -15.45 10.42 2.69
C ARG A 89 -15.63 11.51 3.74
N GLU A 90 -16.39 11.24 4.78
CA GLU A 90 -16.60 12.15 5.91
C GLU A 90 -15.28 12.44 6.64
N CYS A 91 -14.51 11.39 6.98
CA CYS A 91 -13.22 11.52 7.65
C CYS A 91 -12.26 12.43 6.87
N LYS A 92 -12.26 12.31 5.54
CA LYS A 92 -11.38 13.10 4.65
C LYS A 92 -11.95 14.47 4.26
N GLY A 93 -13.22 14.75 4.50
CA GLY A 93 -13.91 15.91 3.91
C GLY A 93 -13.85 15.89 2.37
N ARG A 94 -14.05 14.72 1.75
CA ARG A 94 -13.83 14.48 0.32
C ARG A 94 -15.13 14.06 -0.36
N GLU A 95 -15.89 15.02 -0.89
CA GLU A 95 -17.25 14.75 -1.40
C GLU A 95 -17.28 13.96 -2.72
N LYS A 96 -16.51 14.35 -3.73
CA LYS A 96 -16.65 13.82 -5.10
C LYS A 96 -15.40 13.23 -5.74
N LYS A 97 -14.21 13.52 -5.22
CA LYS A 97 -12.97 13.03 -5.80
C LYS A 97 -12.90 11.50 -5.69
N PRO A 98 -12.64 10.74 -6.78
CA PRO A 98 -12.58 9.29 -6.75
C PRO A 98 -11.46 8.77 -5.84
N PHE A 99 -11.62 7.57 -5.32
CA PHE A 99 -10.58 6.86 -4.60
C PHE A 99 -9.85 5.90 -5.53
N ALA A 100 -8.56 5.74 -5.34
CA ALA A 100 -7.80 4.69 -5.98
C ALA A 100 -7.94 3.38 -5.20
N VAL A 101 -7.96 2.28 -5.94
CA VAL A 101 -8.06 0.92 -5.40
C VAL A 101 -6.77 0.16 -5.68
N MET A 102 -6.22 -0.45 -4.65
CA MET A 102 -5.08 -1.35 -4.73
C MET A 102 -5.56 -2.78 -4.98
N PHE A 103 -4.98 -3.45 -5.96
CA PHE A 103 -5.26 -4.83 -6.34
C PHE A 103 -4.01 -5.69 -6.15
N ALA A 104 -4.18 -6.99 -5.99
CA ALA A 104 -3.05 -7.90 -5.80
C ALA A 104 -2.14 -7.97 -7.04
N ASP A 105 -2.74 -8.02 -8.21
CA ASP A 105 -2.08 -8.13 -9.51
C ASP A 105 -2.95 -7.57 -10.65
N VAL A 106 -2.41 -7.57 -11.86
CA VAL A 106 -3.10 -7.09 -13.06
C VAL A 106 -4.29 -7.98 -13.44
N ASP A 107 -4.19 -9.28 -13.20
CA ASP A 107 -5.28 -10.21 -13.52
C ASP A 107 -6.50 -9.97 -12.62
N GLN A 108 -6.27 -9.56 -11.38
CA GLN A 108 -7.35 -9.10 -10.51
C GLN A 108 -7.98 -7.80 -11.03
N ILE A 109 -7.19 -6.82 -11.52
CA ILE A 109 -7.73 -5.58 -12.12
C ILE A 109 -8.61 -5.92 -13.34
N ARG A 110 -8.18 -6.86 -14.19
CA ARG A 110 -8.93 -7.29 -15.39
C ARG A 110 -10.31 -7.88 -15.10
N GLN A 111 -10.55 -8.33 -13.86
CA GLN A 111 -11.89 -8.77 -13.44
C GLN A 111 -12.87 -7.60 -13.27
N TYR A 112 -12.38 -6.38 -13.17
CA TYR A 112 -13.15 -5.16 -12.94
C TYR A 112 -13.22 -4.25 -14.17
N VAL A 113 -12.07 -4.03 -14.83
CA VAL A 113 -11.95 -3.17 -16.01
C VAL A 113 -10.95 -3.77 -17.00
N PRO A 114 -11.14 -3.54 -18.33
CA PRO A 114 -10.14 -3.95 -19.30
C PRO A 114 -8.84 -3.17 -19.10
N VAL A 115 -7.70 -3.85 -19.19
CA VAL A 115 -6.36 -3.26 -19.04
C VAL A 115 -5.60 -3.44 -20.34
N SER A 116 -5.16 -2.34 -20.95
CA SER A 116 -4.29 -2.36 -22.13
C SER A 116 -2.85 -2.76 -21.80
N SER A 117 -2.04 -3.07 -22.80
CA SER A 117 -0.63 -3.40 -22.62
C SER A 117 0.18 -2.23 -22.04
N GLU A 118 -0.11 -1.02 -22.47
CA GLU A 118 0.55 0.19 -21.99
C GLU A 118 0.20 0.50 -20.51
N GLU A 119 -1.05 0.26 -20.12
CA GLU A 119 -1.48 0.39 -18.72
C GLU A 119 -0.85 -0.69 -17.84
N GLU A 120 -0.76 -1.93 -18.31
CA GLU A 120 -0.07 -3.01 -17.62
C GLU A 120 1.42 -2.71 -17.41
N GLU A 121 2.11 -2.18 -18.43
CA GLU A 121 3.51 -1.77 -18.32
C GLU A 121 3.69 -0.70 -17.23
N LEU A 122 2.79 0.28 -17.16
CA LEU A 122 2.81 1.29 -16.10
C LEU A 122 2.54 0.69 -14.71
N LEU A 123 1.49 -0.13 -14.57
CA LEU A 123 1.11 -0.78 -13.31
C LEU A 123 2.24 -1.63 -12.75
N THR A 124 2.98 -2.34 -13.62
CA THR A 124 4.05 -3.25 -13.22
C THR A 124 5.42 -2.57 -13.13
N SER A 125 5.55 -1.31 -13.56
CA SER A 125 6.79 -0.54 -13.47
C SER A 125 7.30 -0.39 -12.04
N ALA A 126 8.58 -0.09 -11.87
CA ALA A 126 9.18 0.12 -10.55
C ALA A 126 8.55 1.30 -9.78
N ALA A 127 8.00 2.27 -10.50
CA ALA A 127 7.33 3.43 -9.89
C ALA A 127 5.98 3.10 -9.26
N ARG A 128 5.32 1.99 -9.71
CA ARG A 128 4.00 1.55 -9.20
C ARG A 128 3.01 2.72 -9.07
N PRO A 129 2.74 3.48 -10.14
CA PRO A 129 1.83 4.62 -10.07
C PRO A 129 0.38 4.16 -9.95
N ILE A 130 -0.48 5.09 -9.55
CA ILE A 130 -1.92 4.96 -9.77
C ILE A 130 -2.18 5.19 -11.26
N VAL A 131 -2.72 4.20 -11.94
CA VAL A 131 -3.11 4.29 -13.36
C VAL A 131 -4.61 4.52 -13.44
N LEU A 132 -5.02 5.56 -14.17
CA LEU A 132 -6.42 5.85 -14.45
C LEU A 132 -6.84 5.05 -15.68
N ILE A 133 -7.67 4.04 -15.47
CA ILE A 133 -8.15 3.08 -16.49
C ILE A 133 -9.61 3.42 -16.79
N GLU A 134 -9.97 3.57 -18.06
CA GLU A 134 -11.33 3.87 -18.48
C GLU A 134 -12.28 2.72 -18.12
N GLY A 135 -13.36 3.06 -17.43
CA GLY A 135 -14.39 2.12 -17.00
C GLY A 135 -15.01 2.46 -15.66
N LYS A 136 -16.02 1.69 -15.30
CA LYS A 136 -16.67 1.74 -13.98
C LYS A 136 -16.65 0.36 -13.35
N ALA A 137 -16.12 0.28 -12.14
CA ALA A 137 -15.95 -0.99 -11.44
C ALA A 137 -16.64 -1.00 -10.07
N PHE A 138 -16.81 0.18 -9.48
CA PHE A 138 -17.31 0.32 -8.12
C PHE A 138 -18.53 1.23 -8.06
N SER A 139 -19.03 1.43 -6.86
CA SER A 139 -20.13 2.36 -6.62
C SER A 139 -19.68 3.81 -6.80
N GLU A 140 -20.66 4.71 -6.95
CA GLU A 140 -20.41 6.15 -6.99
C GLU A 140 -19.67 6.66 -5.76
N GLU A 141 -19.84 6.00 -4.62
CA GLU A 141 -19.10 6.30 -3.39
C GLU A 141 -17.58 6.08 -3.54
N VAL A 142 -17.14 5.17 -4.41
CA VAL A 142 -15.73 4.90 -4.70
C VAL A 142 -15.27 5.71 -5.90
N ASP A 143 -15.97 5.57 -7.02
CA ASP A 143 -15.57 6.14 -8.32
C ASP A 143 -15.88 7.65 -8.43
N GLY A 144 -16.75 8.17 -7.57
CA GLY A 144 -17.28 9.53 -7.71
C GLY A 144 -18.02 9.66 -9.04
N CYS A 145 -17.83 10.79 -9.71
CA CYS A 145 -18.34 10.99 -11.08
C CYS A 145 -17.26 10.74 -12.15
N SER A 146 -16.16 10.04 -11.81
CA SER A 146 -15.08 9.75 -12.75
C SER A 146 -15.50 8.71 -13.78
N PRO A 147 -15.12 8.85 -15.06
CA PRO A 147 -15.23 7.80 -16.05
C PRO A 147 -14.13 6.74 -15.91
N ASP A 148 -13.17 6.96 -15.02
CA ASP A 148 -12.01 6.09 -14.84
C ASP A 148 -11.95 5.50 -13.43
N VAL A 149 -11.40 4.31 -13.35
CA VAL A 149 -10.98 3.65 -12.12
C VAL A 149 -9.50 3.93 -11.89
N GLY A 150 -9.16 4.47 -10.73
CA GLY A 150 -7.76 4.57 -10.31
C GLY A 150 -7.29 3.25 -9.73
N ALA A 151 -6.46 2.51 -10.45
CA ALA A 151 -5.93 1.22 -10.02
C ALA A 151 -4.42 1.29 -9.79
N PHE A 152 -3.90 0.54 -8.83
CA PHE A 152 -2.46 0.38 -8.62
C PHE A 152 -2.14 -0.94 -7.92
N LEU A 153 -0.86 -1.33 -7.97
CA LEU A 153 -0.35 -2.55 -7.37
C LEU A 153 0.45 -2.26 -6.10
N PRO A 154 0.54 -3.24 -5.18
CA PRO A 154 1.31 -3.11 -3.95
C PRO A 154 2.78 -2.77 -4.22
N TYR A 155 3.35 -1.95 -3.37
CA TYR A 155 4.75 -1.53 -3.44
C TYR A 155 5.51 -1.67 -2.11
N SER A 156 4.85 -2.23 -1.08
CA SER A 156 5.49 -2.59 0.18
C SER A 156 5.05 -3.99 0.61
N PRO A 157 5.84 -4.70 1.42
CA PRO A 157 5.46 -6.01 1.96
C PRO A 157 4.12 -5.99 2.69
N LEU A 158 3.85 -4.93 3.47
CA LEU A 158 2.58 -4.75 4.17
C LEU A 158 1.40 -4.64 3.20
N HIS A 159 1.56 -3.88 2.11
CA HIS A 159 0.54 -3.76 1.07
C HIS A 159 0.24 -5.10 0.39
N HIS A 160 1.29 -5.85 0.00
CA HIS A 160 1.13 -7.17 -0.62
C HIS A 160 0.33 -8.09 0.28
N ARG A 161 0.72 -8.19 1.54
CA ARG A 161 0.07 -9.05 2.50
C ARG A 161 -1.39 -8.64 2.75
N LEU A 162 -1.66 -7.35 2.92
CA LEU A 162 -3.03 -6.85 3.14
C LEU A 162 -3.95 -7.16 1.95
N VAL A 163 -3.51 -6.92 0.71
CA VAL A 163 -4.37 -7.16 -0.45
C VAL A 163 -4.55 -8.65 -0.73
N GLU A 164 -3.58 -9.50 -0.40
CA GLU A 164 -3.73 -10.96 -0.47
C GLU A 164 -4.74 -11.48 0.56
N ASP A 165 -4.68 -11.00 1.79
CA ASP A 165 -5.55 -11.45 2.87
C ASP A 165 -6.97 -10.86 2.79
N VAL A 166 -7.13 -9.61 2.35
CA VAL A 166 -8.40 -8.88 2.41
C VAL A 166 -9.09 -8.76 1.04
N GLY A 167 -8.33 -8.82 -0.04
CA GLY A 167 -8.78 -8.50 -1.40
C GLY A 167 -8.53 -7.03 -1.76
N PRO A 168 -9.18 -6.51 -2.82
CA PRO A 168 -9.01 -5.13 -3.24
C PRO A 168 -9.29 -4.13 -2.12
N LEU A 169 -8.46 -3.08 -2.02
CA LEU A 169 -8.52 -2.07 -0.96
C LEU A 169 -8.49 -0.66 -1.55
N ILE A 170 -9.39 0.19 -1.11
CA ILE A 170 -9.17 1.63 -1.21
C ILE A 170 -7.98 1.97 -0.33
N VAL A 171 -7.01 2.68 -0.89
CA VAL A 171 -5.85 3.20 -0.15
C VAL A 171 -5.72 4.68 -0.47
N THR A 172 -5.74 5.52 0.55
CA THR A 172 -5.65 6.97 0.39
C THR A 172 -4.82 7.57 1.52
N SER A 173 -4.11 8.66 1.27
CA SER A 173 -3.31 9.35 2.30
C SER A 173 -4.12 9.68 3.56
N ALA A 174 -3.53 9.53 4.75
CA ALA A 174 -4.18 9.74 6.04
C ALA A 174 -4.18 11.22 6.46
N ASN A 175 -4.69 12.10 5.59
CA ASN A 175 -4.85 13.53 5.82
C ASN A 175 -6.25 13.97 5.37
N ARG A 176 -6.72 15.11 5.82
CA ARG A 176 -7.88 15.77 5.21
C ARG A 176 -7.54 16.23 3.79
N SER A 177 -8.56 16.37 2.96
CA SER A 177 -8.37 16.86 1.60
C SER A 177 -7.68 18.23 1.62
N SER A 178 -6.63 18.37 0.83
CA SER A 178 -5.76 19.58 0.75
C SER A 178 -4.73 19.76 1.86
N ASP A 179 -4.74 18.98 2.92
CA ASP A 179 -3.68 19.01 3.92
C ASP A 179 -2.42 18.29 3.41
N PRO A 180 -1.23 18.59 3.94
CA PRO A 180 -0.03 17.80 3.68
C PRO A 180 -0.22 16.33 4.06
N ILE A 181 0.51 15.44 3.38
CA ILE A 181 0.50 14.02 3.73
C ILE A 181 0.98 13.82 5.17
N ALA A 182 0.28 12.99 5.93
CA ALA A 182 0.69 12.63 7.29
C ALA A 182 1.90 11.69 7.23
N TRP A 183 3.02 12.10 7.76
CA TRP A 183 4.28 11.35 7.82
C TRP A 183 4.69 10.97 9.24
N ASP A 184 4.00 11.50 10.23
CA ASP A 184 4.20 11.20 11.65
C ASP A 184 2.89 10.76 12.30
N THR A 185 2.97 9.83 13.27
CA THR A 185 1.82 9.27 13.96
C THR A 185 0.96 10.35 14.65
N SER A 186 1.58 11.43 15.14
CA SER A 186 0.85 12.54 15.79
C SER A 186 -0.10 13.25 14.83
N MET A 187 0.18 13.23 13.53
CA MET A 187 -0.68 13.82 12.50
C MET A 187 -1.91 12.94 12.20
N VAL A 188 -1.81 11.64 12.46
CA VAL A 188 -2.89 10.66 12.22
C VAL A 188 -3.80 10.50 13.43
N LYS A 189 -3.26 10.60 14.66
CA LYS A 189 -4.02 10.48 15.91
C LYS A 189 -5.32 11.29 15.97
N PRO A 190 -5.36 12.55 15.48
CA PRO A 190 -6.60 13.36 15.49
C PRO A 190 -7.74 12.78 14.65
N LEU A 191 -7.46 11.83 13.73
CA LEU A 191 -8.50 11.15 12.95
C LEU A 191 -9.26 10.10 13.78
N GLY A 192 -8.74 9.71 14.95
CA GLY A 192 -9.37 8.73 15.83
C GLY A 192 -9.41 7.30 15.26
N LEU A 193 -8.55 7.00 14.29
CA LEU A 193 -8.47 5.69 13.64
C LEU A 193 -7.47 4.77 14.35
N PRO A 194 -7.68 3.44 14.34
CA PRO A 194 -6.64 2.50 14.69
C PRO A 194 -5.49 2.62 13.68
N ILE A 195 -4.26 2.52 14.18
CA ILE A 195 -3.06 2.72 13.39
C ILE A 195 -2.22 1.46 13.45
N LEU A 196 -2.07 0.77 12.31
CA LEU A 196 -1.05 -0.26 12.13
C LEU A 196 0.26 0.42 11.73
N ASP A 197 1.15 0.54 12.67
CA ASP A 197 2.43 1.24 12.55
C ASP A 197 3.60 0.25 12.44
N HIS A 198 4.78 0.74 12.11
CA HIS A 198 6.03 -0.02 12.12
C HIS A 198 7.23 0.89 12.41
N ASP A 199 8.34 0.29 12.82
CA ASP A 199 9.56 0.97 13.28
C ASP A 199 10.41 1.62 12.16
N ARG A 200 10.13 1.34 10.88
CA ARG A 200 10.86 1.99 9.79
C ARG A 200 10.47 3.46 9.66
N PRO A 201 11.45 4.39 9.59
CA PRO A 201 11.16 5.80 9.41
C PRO A 201 10.64 6.10 8.01
N ILE A 202 9.85 7.15 7.88
CA ILE A 202 9.52 7.77 6.60
C ILE A 202 10.61 8.81 6.32
N GLU A 203 11.53 8.48 5.42
CA GLU A 203 12.67 9.34 5.08
C GLU A 203 12.23 10.60 4.33
N THR A 204 11.29 10.44 3.41
CA THR A 204 10.76 11.53 2.58
C THR A 204 9.26 11.38 2.45
N PRO A 205 8.48 12.38 2.87
CA PRO A 205 7.04 12.38 2.64
C PRO A 205 6.74 12.45 1.14
N LEU A 206 6.09 11.41 0.61
CA LEU A 206 5.75 11.28 -0.81
C LEU A 206 4.36 10.67 -0.96
N ASP A 207 3.58 11.22 -1.88
CA ASP A 207 2.30 10.65 -2.32
C ASP A 207 2.50 9.72 -3.54
N ASP A 208 1.44 9.13 -4.05
CA ASP A 208 1.48 8.31 -5.26
C ASP A 208 1.39 9.17 -6.51
N SER A 209 2.19 8.85 -7.54
CA SER A 209 2.05 9.43 -8.86
C SER A 209 0.77 8.92 -9.53
N VAL A 210 0.13 9.76 -10.33
CA VAL A 210 -1.09 9.42 -11.06
C VAL A 210 -0.85 9.61 -12.54
N VAL A 211 -1.10 8.56 -13.31
CA VAL A 211 -0.83 8.51 -14.76
C VAL A 211 -2.08 8.02 -15.50
N ARG A 212 -2.28 8.48 -16.71
CA ARG A 212 -3.29 7.99 -17.66
C ARG A 212 -2.60 7.68 -18.99
N ILE A 213 -3.08 6.70 -19.72
CA ILE A 213 -2.74 6.55 -21.13
C ILE A 213 -3.65 7.46 -21.97
N SER A 214 -3.06 8.32 -22.79
CA SER A 214 -3.76 9.18 -23.71
C SER A 214 -3.08 9.11 -25.09
N ALA A 215 -3.85 8.77 -26.13
CA ALA A 215 -3.32 8.55 -27.48
C ALA A 215 -2.11 7.60 -27.51
N GLY A 216 -2.16 6.51 -26.75
CA GLY A 216 -1.09 5.50 -26.67
C GLY A 216 0.18 5.95 -25.91
N LYS A 217 0.13 7.07 -25.18
CA LYS A 217 1.29 7.60 -24.44
C LYS A 217 0.93 7.91 -22.99
N PRO A 218 1.88 7.72 -22.05
CA PRO A 218 1.69 8.11 -20.67
C PRO A 218 1.50 9.63 -20.52
N LEU A 219 0.39 10.03 -19.92
CA LEU A 219 0.11 11.40 -19.50
C LEU A 219 0.18 11.47 -17.98
N LEU A 220 1.13 12.20 -17.45
CA LEU A 220 1.31 12.37 -16.01
C LEU A 220 0.29 13.39 -15.49
N VAL A 221 -0.69 12.92 -14.71
CA VAL A 221 -1.72 13.75 -14.08
C VAL A 221 -1.21 14.38 -12.80
N ARG A 222 -0.45 13.62 -12.02
CA ARG A 222 0.23 14.08 -10.80
C ARG A 222 1.58 13.39 -10.69
N ARG A 223 2.65 14.17 -10.53
CA ARG A 223 3.98 13.63 -10.27
C ARG A 223 4.28 13.67 -8.77
N SER A 224 4.68 12.54 -8.21
CA SER A 224 5.14 12.41 -6.84
C SER A 224 6.25 11.37 -6.77
N ARG A 225 5.94 10.10 -6.51
CA ARG A 225 6.91 9.03 -6.51
C ARG A 225 7.21 8.55 -7.94
N GLY A 226 8.49 8.32 -8.26
CA GLY A 226 8.96 7.81 -9.55
C GLY A 226 9.44 8.84 -10.52
#